data_7ed6abcff529d390b3a2f212bdce60f8
#
_entry.id   7ed6abcff529d390b3a2f212bdce60f8
#
_cell.length_a   1.000
_cell.length_b   1.000
_cell.length_c   1.000
_cell.angle_alpha   90.00
_cell.angle_beta   90.00
_cell.angle_gamma   90.00
#
_symmetry.space_group_name_H-M   'P 1'
#
loop_
_entity.id
_entity.type
_entity.pdbx_description
1 polymer ?
#
loop_
_entity_poly.entity_id
_entity_poly.type
_entity_poly.pdbx_seq_one_letter_code
_entity_poly.pdbx_strand_id
1 'polypeptide(L)'
;MSKLTDIKSRINQMDGGAFQNLCDAYLSYKGYKNVYSLGMHTGTDKTAKGNPDTYFLTAENKYVFVMYTTQKTDFLKKAIEDIDKCFDSQKTGVSAKDIAEIIYCHTYDRLGPGNDQYLRRYCEEHGAVLTLIGLDQLGNDIFRECPILARDFLGIS
;
A
#
# COMPACT_ATOMS: atom_id res chain seq x y z
N MET A 1 8.11 -6.15 -26.03
CA MET A 1 7.01 -5.63 -25.21
C MET A 1 7.27 -4.17 -24.88
N SER A 2 6.22 -3.41 -24.61
CA SER A 2 6.37 -2.01 -24.25
C SER A 2 7.01 -1.87 -22.85
N LYS A 3 7.62 -0.74 -22.61
CA LYS A 3 8.20 -0.42 -21.31
C LYS A 3 7.13 -0.42 -20.21
N LEU A 4 5.94 0.08 -20.49
CA LEU A 4 4.83 0.07 -19.53
C LEU A 4 4.45 -1.36 -19.16
N THR A 5 4.36 -2.27 -20.13
CA THR A 5 4.06 -3.67 -19.88
C THR A 5 5.15 -4.31 -19.02
N ASP A 6 6.42 -4.00 -19.30
CA ASP A 6 7.53 -4.54 -18.52
C ASP A 6 7.50 -4.04 -17.08
N ILE A 7 7.17 -2.78 -16.87
CA ILE A 7 7.03 -2.21 -15.53
C ILE A 7 5.95 -2.96 -14.76
N LYS A 8 4.75 -3.11 -15.32
CA LYS A 8 3.65 -3.81 -14.67
C LYS A 8 3.99 -5.27 -14.39
N SER A 9 4.64 -5.93 -15.33
CA SER A 9 5.06 -7.32 -15.16
C SER A 9 6.03 -7.48 -14.00
N ARG A 10 7.01 -6.59 -13.88
CA ARG A 10 7.98 -6.66 -12.80
C ARG A 10 7.37 -6.37 -11.44
N ILE A 11 6.47 -5.39 -11.36
CA ILE A 11 5.72 -5.14 -10.12
C ILE A 11 4.92 -6.37 -9.73
N ASN A 12 4.25 -7.00 -10.69
CA ASN A 12 3.42 -8.17 -10.45
C ASN A 12 4.21 -9.38 -9.92
N GLN A 13 5.51 -9.42 -10.17
CA GLN A 13 6.40 -10.51 -9.76
C GLN A 13 7.12 -10.24 -8.44
N MET A 14 6.94 -9.06 -7.85
CA MET A 14 7.63 -8.70 -6.61
C MET A 14 7.14 -9.52 -5.43
N ASP A 15 8.04 -9.84 -4.51
CA ASP A 15 7.65 -10.36 -3.21
C ASP A 15 7.15 -9.24 -2.30
N GLY A 16 6.64 -9.59 -1.12
CA GLY A 16 6.04 -8.62 -0.21
C GLY A 16 7.00 -7.52 0.23
N GLY A 17 8.25 -7.86 0.54
CA GLY A 17 9.24 -6.89 0.97
C GLY A 17 9.64 -5.91 -0.12
N ALA A 18 9.88 -6.41 -1.32
CA ALA A 18 10.21 -5.57 -2.47
C ALA A 18 9.03 -4.66 -2.84
N PHE A 19 7.82 -5.18 -2.81
CA PHE A 19 6.63 -4.40 -3.09
C PHE A 19 6.43 -3.28 -2.08
N GLN A 20 6.61 -3.57 -0.78
CA GLN A 20 6.53 -2.54 0.26
C GLN A 20 7.55 -1.42 0.02
N ASN A 21 8.80 -1.77 -0.29
CA ASN A 21 9.85 -0.78 -0.56
C ASN A 21 9.48 0.12 -1.74
N LEU A 22 8.96 -0.46 -2.82
CA LEU A 22 8.54 0.31 -3.97
C LEU A 22 7.39 1.26 -3.61
N CYS A 23 6.38 0.76 -2.90
CA CYS A 23 5.22 1.56 -2.52
C CYS A 23 5.61 2.69 -1.56
N ASP A 24 6.49 2.43 -0.60
CA ASP A 24 6.97 3.47 0.31
C ASP A 24 7.69 4.59 -0.47
N ALA A 25 8.52 4.23 -1.44
CA ALA A 25 9.20 5.20 -2.29
C ALA A 25 8.20 5.98 -3.16
N TYR A 26 7.19 5.28 -3.71
CA TYR A 26 6.14 5.91 -4.49
C TYR A 26 5.34 6.92 -3.66
N LEU A 27 4.95 6.54 -2.44
CA LEU A 27 4.20 7.44 -1.56
C LEU A 27 5.04 8.67 -1.18
N SER A 28 6.32 8.51 -0.93
CA SER A 28 7.22 9.65 -0.69
C SER A 28 7.28 10.57 -1.90
N TYR A 29 7.35 9.99 -3.09
CA TYR A 29 7.32 10.77 -4.33
C TYR A 29 6.01 11.56 -4.49
N LYS A 30 4.88 10.95 -4.11
CA LYS A 30 3.56 11.61 -4.19
C LYS A 30 3.36 12.70 -3.13
N GLY A 31 4.34 12.92 -2.27
CA GLY A 31 4.31 14.01 -1.31
C GLY A 31 3.93 13.63 0.11
N TYR A 32 3.74 12.36 0.41
CA TYR A 32 3.53 11.93 1.79
C TYR A 32 4.85 12.03 2.54
N LYS A 33 4.87 12.86 3.58
CA LYS A 33 6.08 13.14 4.35
C LYS A 33 6.09 12.33 5.63
N ASN A 34 7.30 12.13 6.18
CA ASN A 34 7.48 11.45 7.46
C ASN A 34 6.91 10.04 7.46
N VAL A 35 7.25 9.28 6.42
CA VAL A 35 6.83 7.88 6.31
C VAL A 35 7.63 7.03 7.29
N TYR A 36 6.93 6.32 8.15
CA TYR A 36 7.52 5.42 9.15
C TYR A 36 7.20 3.98 8.77
N SER A 37 8.21 3.25 8.27
CA SER A 37 8.03 1.85 7.88
C SER A 37 8.26 0.92 9.06
N LEU A 38 7.21 0.20 9.45
CA LEU A 38 7.29 -0.89 10.41
C LEU A 38 7.38 -2.20 9.62
N GLY A 39 7.86 -3.24 10.23
CA GLY A 39 7.89 -4.54 9.58
C GLY A 39 9.03 -4.76 8.59
N MET A 40 9.92 -3.78 8.40
CA MET A 40 11.12 -3.93 7.57
C MET A 40 12.35 -4.01 8.45
N HIS A 41 13.24 -4.96 8.16
CA HIS A 41 14.53 -5.06 8.83
C HIS A 41 15.54 -4.15 8.14
N THR A 42 16.23 -3.33 8.92
CA THR A 42 17.29 -2.46 8.41
C THR A 42 18.38 -3.29 7.73
N GLY A 43 18.72 -2.93 6.50
CA GLY A 43 19.77 -3.59 5.74
C GLY A 43 19.36 -4.90 5.07
N THR A 44 18.08 -5.28 5.14
CA THR A 44 17.56 -6.47 4.44
C THR A 44 16.22 -6.11 3.79
N ASP A 45 15.82 -6.92 2.79
CA ASP A 45 14.48 -6.77 2.17
C ASP A 45 13.44 -7.69 2.82
N LYS A 46 13.74 -8.20 4.01
CA LYS A 46 12.82 -9.08 4.72
C LYS A 46 11.84 -8.26 5.55
N THR A 47 10.58 -8.66 5.54
CA THR A 47 9.55 -8.04 6.37
C THR A 47 9.43 -8.77 7.70
N ALA A 48 9.12 -8.03 8.75
CA ALA A 48 8.65 -8.57 10.02
C ALA A 48 7.18 -8.18 10.18
N LYS A 49 6.50 -8.73 11.18
CA LYS A 49 5.11 -8.34 11.45
C LYS A 49 5.07 -6.92 12.02
N GLY A 50 4.36 -6.04 11.35
CA GLY A 50 4.05 -4.70 11.82
C GLY A 50 2.57 -4.39 11.58
N ASN A 51 1.93 -3.66 12.48
CA ASN A 51 0.55 -3.21 12.32
C ASN A 51 0.46 -1.74 12.69
N PRO A 52 0.33 -0.84 11.73
CA PRO A 52 0.35 -1.10 10.28
C PRO A 52 1.77 -1.37 9.76
N ASP A 53 1.86 -1.72 8.46
CA ASP A 53 3.18 -1.93 7.83
C ASP A 53 3.96 -0.62 7.73
N THR A 54 3.27 0.45 7.40
CA THR A 54 3.83 1.81 7.28
C THR A 54 2.78 2.79 7.81
N TYR A 55 3.23 3.89 8.39
CA TYR A 55 2.30 4.95 8.78
C TYR A 55 2.94 6.32 8.63
N PHE A 56 2.10 7.34 8.54
CA PHE A 56 2.53 8.73 8.61
C PHE A 56 1.41 9.57 9.25
N LEU A 57 1.75 10.82 9.59
CA LEU A 57 0.82 11.71 10.27
C LEU A 57 0.39 12.83 9.33
N THR A 58 -0.88 13.22 9.44
CA THR A 58 -1.39 14.42 8.76
C THR A 58 -0.99 15.67 9.53
N ALA A 59 -1.26 16.84 8.93
CA ALA A 59 -1.02 18.12 9.58
C ALA A 59 -1.82 18.28 10.88
N GLU A 60 -2.95 17.60 11.00
CA GLU A 60 -3.80 17.61 12.20
C GLU A 60 -3.44 16.52 13.21
N ASN A 61 -2.29 15.86 13.03
CA ASN A 61 -1.83 14.76 13.87
C ASN A 61 -2.76 13.55 13.87
N LYS A 62 -3.46 13.33 12.76
CA LYS A 62 -4.20 12.09 12.52
C LYS A 62 -3.29 11.09 11.83
N TYR A 63 -3.57 9.82 12.00
CA TYR A 63 -2.77 8.76 11.41
C TYR A 63 -3.28 8.38 10.03
N VAL A 64 -2.34 8.11 9.13
CA VAL A 64 -2.59 7.43 7.88
C VAL A 64 -1.83 6.10 7.94
N PHE A 65 -2.55 5.01 7.84
CA PHE A 65 -1.97 3.67 7.88
C PHE A 65 -1.88 3.11 6.48
N VAL A 66 -0.76 2.47 6.18
CA VAL A 66 -0.52 1.87 4.86
C VAL A 66 -0.29 0.38 5.03
N MET A 67 -1.02 -0.39 4.25
CA MET A 67 -0.90 -1.86 4.21
C MET A 67 -0.59 -2.28 2.79
N TYR A 68 0.10 -3.40 2.64
CA TYR A 68 0.54 -3.93 1.35
C TYR A 68 0.20 -5.39 1.24
N THR A 69 -0.16 -5.84 0.05
CA THR A 69 -0.30 -7.25 -0.21
C THR A 69 0.05 -7.59 -1.66
N THR A 70 0.72 -8.72 -1.83
CA THR A 70 0.92 -9.34 -3.13
C THR A 70 0.04 -10.58 -3.29
N GLN A 71 -0.82 -10.85 -2.32
CA GLN A 71 -1.72 -12.00 -2.35
C GLN A 71 -2.81 -11.81 -3.41
N LYS A 72 -2.99 -12.81 -4.26
CA LYS A 72 -3.98 -12.77 -5.33
C LYS A 72 -5.18 -13.67 -5.07
N THR A 73 -5.02 -14.71 -4.25
CA THR A 73 -6.13 -15.61 -3.89
C THR A 73 -6.85 -15.05 -2.66
N ASP A 74 -8.18 -15.15 -2.65
CA ASP A 74 -9.02 -14.66 -1.55
C ASP A 74 -8.71 -13.20 -1.19
N PHE A 75 -8.54 -12.37 -2.22
CA PHE A 75 -8.10 -10.99 -2.04
C PHE A 75 -9.05 -10.17 -1.16
N LEU A 76 -10.36 -10.28 -1.37
CA LEU A 76 -11.34 -9.51 -0.59
C LEU A 76 -11.25 -9.85 0.90
N LYS A 77 -11.14 -11.14 1.21
CA LYS A 77 -10.97 -11.60 2.59
C LYS A 77 -9.70 -11.05 3.21
N LYS A 78 -8.59 -11.12 2.46
CA LYS A 78 -7.29 -10.60 2.91
C LYS A 78 -7.36 -9.10 3.17
N ALA A 79 -7.99 -8.34 2.27
CA ALA A 79 -8.12 -6.89 2.41
C ALA A 79 -8.91 -6.52 3.66
N ILE A 80 -10.03 -7.22 3.91
CA ILE A 80 -10.85 -6.98 5.10
C ILE A 80 -10.07 -7.29 6.37
N GLU A 81 -9.36 -8.41 6.40
CA GLU A 81 -8.52 -8.76 7.54
C GLU A 81 -7.46 -7.70 7.84
N ASP A 82 -6.81 -7.19 6.79
CA ASP A 82 -5.79 -6.15 6.94
C ASP A 82 -6.39 -4.83 7.41
N ILE A 83 -7.57 -4.45 6.90
CA ILE A 83 -8.27 -3.24 7.35
C ILE A 83 -8.68 -3.40 8.81
N ASP A 84 -9.21 -4.56 9.20
CA ASP A 84 -9.58 -4.83 10.59
C ASP A 84 -8.40 -4.66 11.53
N LYS A 85 -7.22 -5.13 11.14
CA LYS A 85 -6.01 -4.97 11.95
C LYS A 85 -5.66 -3.51 12.17
N CYS A 86 -5.91 -2.65 11.17
CA CYS A 86 -5.67 -1.22 11.30
C CYS A 86 -6.55 -0.58 12.37
N PHE A 87 -7.77 -1.07 12.54
CA PHE A 87 -8.72 -0.53 13.51
C PHE A 87 -8.66 -1.23 14.87
N ASP A 88 -7.80 -2.22 15.04
CA ASP A 88 -7.60 -2.90 16.31
C ASP A 88 -6.57 -2.12 17.14
N SER A 89 -7.06 -1.33 18.09
CA SER A 89 -6.22 -0.46 18.91
C SER A 89 -5.21 -1.21 19.77
N GLN A 90 -5.47 -2.48 20.08
CA GLN A 90 -4.52 -3.29 20.83
C GLN A 90 -3.33 -3.68 19.94
N LYS A 91 -3.53 -3.80 18.64
CA LYS A 91 -2.45 -4.12 17.69
C LYS A 91 -1.67 -2.89 17.26
N THR A 92 -2.37 -1.77 17.00
CA THR A 92 -1.75 -0.57 16.48
C THR A 92 -1.29 0.41 17.56
N GLY A 93 -1.93 0.35 18.74
CA GLY A 93 -1.72 1.34 19.79
C GLY A 93 -2.45 2.66 19.55
N VAL A 94 -3.29 2.75 18.52
CA VAL A 94 -3.97 3.98 18.13
C VAL A 94 -5.47 3.75 18.15
N SER A 95 -6.21 4.70 18.71
CA SER A 95 -7.68 4.67 18.69
C SER A 95 -8.19 4.87 17.25
N ALA A 96 -9.26 4.14 16.89
CA ALA A 96 -9.85 4.25 15.55
C ALA A 96 -10.21 5.68 15.16
N LYS A 97 -10.66 6.50 16.13
CA LYS A 97 -11.03 7.90 15.89
C LYS A 97 -9.84 8.77 15.44
N ASP A 98 -8.62 8.33 15.69
CA ASP A 98 -7.40 9.06 15.33
C ASP A 98 -6.83 8.63 13.98
N ILE A 99 -7.51 7.72 13.27
CA ILE A 99 -7.11 7.24 11.95
C ILE A 99 -7.93 7.98 10.90
N ALA A 100 -7.26 8.76 10.04
CA ALA A 100 -7.93 9.53 9.00
C ALA A 100 -8.08 8.73 7.71
N GLU A 101 -7.11 7.90 7.40
CA GLU A 101 -7.04 7.24 6.09
C GLU A 101 -6.30 5.92 6.21
N ILE A 102 -6.73 4.94 5.41
CA ILE A 102 -5.98 3.71 5.16
C ILE A 102 -5.64 3.69 3.68
N ILE A 103 -4.35 3.51 3.37
CA ILE A 103 -3.88 3.30 2.00
C ILE A 103 -3.58 1.81 1.88
N TYR A 104 -4.23 1.16 0.93
CA TYR A 104 -4.04 -0.27 0.68
C TYR A 104 -3.42 -0.47 -0.69
N CYS A 105 -2.16 -0.90 -0.71
CA CYS A 105 -1.40 -1.14 -1.93
C CYS A 105 -1.45 -2.62 -2.28
N HIS A 106 -1.77 -2.96 -3.53
CA HIS A 106 -1.94 -4.36 -3.91
C HIS A 106 -1.57 -4.61 -5.37
N THR A 107 -1.30 -5.87 -5.67
CA THR A 107 -1.03 -6.32 -7.04
C THR A 107 -2.19 -7.12 -7.64
N TYR A 108 -3.34 -7.15 -6.99
CA TYR A 108 -4.50 -7.86 -7.49
C TYR A 108 -5.10 -7.10 -8.67
N ASP A 109 -5.23 -7.77 -9.82
CA ASP A 109 -5.61 -7.13 -11.08
C ASP A 109 -7.08 -7.35 -11.48
N ARG A 110 -7.87 -7.98 -10.61
CA ARG A 110 -9.26 -8.35 -10.90
C ARG A 110 -10.28 -7.68 -9.99
N LEU A 111 -9.89 -6.59 -9.33
CA LEU A 111 -10.80 -5.88 -8.44
C LEU A 111 -11.84 -5.13 -9.26
N GLY A 112 -13.07 -5.65 -9.24
CA GLY A 112 -14.18 -5.00 -9.91
C GLY A 112 -14.78 -3.85 -9.09
N PRO A 113 -15.63 -3.01 -9.71
CA PRO A 113 -16.18 -1.84 -9.03
C PRO A 113 -17.05 -2.17 -7.83
N GLY A 114 -17.73 -3.32 -7.84
CA GLY A 114 -18.56 -3.73 -6.70
C GLY A 114 -17.73 -4.01 -5.45
N ASN A 115 -16.64 -4.75 -5.59
CA ASN A 115 -15.76 -5.05 -4.47
C ASN A 115 -14.94 -3.82 -4.06
N ASP A 116 -14.56 -2.98 -5.01
CA ASP A 116 -13.92 -1.70 -4.72
C ASP A 116 -14.83 -0.86 -3.80
N GLN A 117 -16.08 -0.69 -4.19
CA GLN A 117 -17.07 0.07 -3.41
C GLN A 117 -17.32 -0.56 -2.04
N TYR A 118 -17.40 -1.88 -1.98
CA TYR A 118 -17.59 -2.59 -0.73
C TYR A 118 -16.47 -2.31 0.26
N LEU A 119 -15.22 -2.39 -0.20
CA LEU A 119 -14.07 -2.12 0.66
C LEU A 119 -14.03 -0.67 1.15
N ARG A 120 -14.35 0.29 0.28
CA ARG A 120 -14.37 1.70 0.67
C ARG A 120 -15.43 1.98 1.72
N ARG A 121 -16.62 1.41 1.54
CA ARG A 121 -17.71 1.55 2.52
C ARG A 121 -17.37 0.88 3.84
N TYR A 122 -16.75 -0.30 3.78
CA TYR A 122 -16.31 -1.01 4.97
C TYR A 122 -15.39 -0.14 5.82
N CYS A 123 -14.44 0.51 5.18
CA CYS A 123 -13.51 1.41 5.86
C CYS A 123 -14.21 2.66 6.40
N GLU A 124 -15.10 3.25 5.62
CA GLU A 124 -15.87 4.44 6.02
C GLU A 124 -16.74 4.20 7.24
N GLU A 125 -17.28 3.00 7.39
CA GLU A 125 -18.05 2.62 8.57
C GLU A 125 -17.23 2.67 9.84
N HIS A 126 -15.91 2.56 9.72
CA HIS A 126 -14.97 2.70 10.84
C HIS A 126 -14.43 4.13 10.99
N GLY A 127 -14.87 5.05 10.13
CA GLY A 127 -14.54 6.46 10.25
C GLY A 127 -13.32 6.94 9.47
N ALA A 128 -12.74 6.11 8.61
CA ALA A 128 -11.57 6.47 7.82
C ALA A 128 -11.84 6.32 6.31
N VAL A 129 -11.09 7.08 5.50
CA VAL A 129 -11.14 6.97 4.05
C VAL A 129 -10.21 5.84 3.61
N LEU A 130 -10.64 5.04 2.65
CA LEU A 130 -9.79 4.02 2.03
C LEU A 130 -9.30 4.50 0.68
N THR A 131 -7.99 4.49 0.49
CA THR A 131 -7.33 4.76 -0.78
C THR A 131 -6.72 3.45 -1.28
N LEU A 132 -7.20 2.98 -2.42
CA LEU A 132 -6.70 1.76 -3.04
C LEU A 132 -5.69 2.12 -4.13
N ILE A 133 -4.48 1.56 -4.02
CA ILE A 133 -3.44 1.74 -5.02
C ILE A 133 -3.11 0.37 -5.59
N GLY A 134 -3.60 0.12 -6.79
CA GLY A 134 -3.44 -1.16 -7.46
C GLY A 134 -2.29 -1.16 -8.46
N LEU A 135 -2.06 -2.32 -9.04
CA LEU A 135 -0.99 -2.57 -10.00
C LEU A 135 -1.03 -1.61 -11.18
N ASP A 136 -2.21 -1.40 -11.76
CA ASP A 136 -2.33 -0.56 -12.95
C ASP A 136 -2.01 0.91 -12.65
N GLN A 137 -2.56 1.46 -11.58
CA GLN A 137 -2.27 2.83 -11.19
C GLN A 137 -0.79 3.01 -10.89
N LEU A 138 -0.22 2.11 -10.10
CA LEU A 138 1.18 2.17 -9.72
C LEU A 138 2.09 2.10 -10.95
N GLY A 139 1.83 1.15 -11.85
CA GLY A 139 2.61 1.00 -13.07
C GLY A 139 2.49 2.20 -14.00
N ASN A 140 1.28 2.72 -14.19
CA ASN A 140 1.05 3.89 -15.03
C ASN A 140 1.75 5.13 -14.48
N ASP A 141 1.66 5.37 -13.18
CA ASP A 141 2.29 6.53 -12.55
C ASP A 141 3.82 6.43 -12.60
N ILE A 142 4.37 5.25 -12.34
CA ILE A 142 5.82 5.04 -12.43
C ILE A 142 6.31 5.29 -13.85
N PHE A 143 5.59 4.77 -14.84
CA PHE A 143 5.95 4.96 -16.23
C PHE A 143 5.93 6.45 -16.65
N ARG A 144 4.89 7.17 -16.25
CA ARG A 144 4.66 8.54 -16.70
C ARG A 144 5.43 9.58 -15.89
N GLU A 145 5.54 9.38 -14.57
CA GLU A 145 5.98 10.44 -13.67
C GLU A 145 7.26 10.12 -12.94
N CYS A 146 7.60 8.84 -12.76
CA CYS A 146 8.67 8.43 -11.85
C CYS A 146 9.65 7.44 -12.49
N PRO A 147 10.29 7.77 -13.61
CA PRO A 147 11.22 6.82 -14.25
C PRO A 147 12.37 6.39 -13.35
N ILE A 148 12.73 7.21 -12.36
CA ILE A 148 13.78 6.84 -11.43
C ILE A 148 13.37 5.64 -10.56
N LEU A 149 12.08 5.52 -10.21
CA LEU A 149 11.60 4.36 -9.46
C LEU A 149 11.66 3.08 -10.31
N ALA A 150 11.35 3.19 -11.60
CA ALA A 150 11.48 2.05 -12.52
C ALA A 150 12.93 1.57 -12.56
N ARG A 151 13.88 2.50 -12.65
CA ARG A 151 15.29 2.16 -12.67
C ARG A 151 15.76 1.53 -11.35
N ASP A 152 15.45 2.19 -10.24
CA ASP A 152 16.01 1.82 -8.95
C ASP A 152 15.35 0.58 -8.34
N PHE A 153 14.06 0.36 -8.57
CA PHE A 153 13.33 -0.75 -7.97
C PHE A 153 13.01 -1.88 -8.94
N LEU A 154 12.97 -1.60 -10.25
CA LEU A 154 12.57 -2.59 -11.25
C LEU A 154 13.69 -2.92 -12.23
N GLY A 155 14.78 -2.18 -12.20
CA GLY A 155 15.89 -2.39 -13.14
C GLY A 155 15.53 -2.02 -14.58
N ILE A 156 14.63 -1.10 -14.80
CA ILE A 156 14.16 -0.68 -16.13
C ILE A 156 14.59 0.76 -16.37
N SER A 157 15.37 0.97 -17.43
CA SER A 157 15.85 2.30 -17.84
C SER A 157 15.05 2.86 -19.00
#